data_9e7dfc4a4cbc19e1f7c835d8844d48ea
#
_entry.id   9e7dfc4a4cbc19e1f7c835d8844d48ea
#
_cell.length_a   1.000
_cell.length_b   1.000
_cell.length_c   1.000
_cell.angle_alpha   90.00
_cell.angle_beta   90.00
_cell.angle_gamma   90.00
#
_symmetry.space_group_name_H-M   'P 1'
#
loop_
_entity.id
_entity.type
_entity.pdbx_description
1 polymer ?
#
loop_
_entity_poly.entity_id
_entity_poly.type
_entity_poly.pdbx_seq_one_letter_code
_entity_poly.pdbx_strand_id
1 'polypeptide(L)'
;MITGLMFRDGIISASNNINSNREAVDALNIFPVPDGDTGTNMSMTISAAAKEVEQMPDDSTIADVSKRCASALLRGARGNSGVILSLIFRGFSKAFKDLDSADSKAVAAAFRAGTDAAYKAVMKPTEGTILTVIRKAAEAAEDIAEIEDNPLEVCNAAIQAAKVALQETPELLPVLKKAGVVDAGGQGLVLIFEGIKSVFGKNIILSKTDGETEKSATAIKESDEEIKYGYCSEFLIAKEENSKEKDPEKLRSYLELIGDCVVVVDDNDIIKVHVHSNCPGTVIQTALKYGQLYNIKIDNMRRQHEENKTEVKSELKTAKPENDYGFVAVCAGDGLTQLFKDLGADTVVSGGQTMNPSTDDILHAVMSTPAKTVFVLPNNKNIIMAAQQAIPLAEDRKIVVIETKTVPQGISAMLAFDETCSEEENLETISETIKATKTGMVTFAARDSEVNGTPIKQGQIMGITEGSIEYVGDDKEQIAFETASKMFEPGVSNIVTLYYGEGTTEDEATKVEELLKEKYGTAVETAVVNGGQPIYYYMISVE
;
A
#
# COMPACT_ATOMS: atom_id res chain seq x y z
N MET A 1 22.07 -17.94 -20.10
CA MET A 1 22.44 -16.67 -19.43
C MET A 1 21.24 -15.76 -19.43
N ILE A 2 20.95 -15.07 -18.33
CA ILE A 2 19.94 -14.01 -18.22
C ILE A 2 20.64 -12.67 -18.41
N THR A 3 20.26 -11.92 -19.46
CA THR A 3 20.83 -10.60 -19.77
C THR A 3 20.13 -9.48 -19.02
N GLY A 4 20.75 -8.29 -19.01
CA GLY A 4 20.11 -7.09 -18.42
C GLY A 4 18.79 -6.75 -19.09
N LEU A 5 18.70 -6.86 -20.42
CA LEU A 5 17.44 -6.68 -21.19
C LEU A 5 16.35 -7.64 -20.71
N MET A 6 16.65 -8.95 -20.60
CA MET A 6 15.67 -9.93 -20.11
C MET A 6 15.21 -9.61 -18.69
N PHE A 7 16.12 -9.20 -17.82
CA PHE A 7 15.78 -8.84 -16.45
C PHE A 7 14.91 -7.57 -16.39
N ARG A 8 15.24 -6.54 -17.20
CA ARG A 8 14.44 -5.31 -17.36
C ARG A 8 13.00 -5.62 -17.76
N ASP A 9 12.87 -6.35 -18.86
CA ASP A 9 11.56 -6.72 -19.43
C ASP A 9 10.79 -7.63 -18.46
N GLY A 10 11.52 -8.48 -17.70
CA GLY A 10 10.96 -9.28 -16.61
C GLY A 10 10.34 -8.43 -15.50
N ILE A 11 10.99 -7.35 -15.08
CA ILE A 11 10.46 -6.41 -14.06
C ILE A 11 9.20 -5.71 -14.57
N ILE A 12 9.18 -5.27 -15.84
CA ILE A 12 8.00 -4.66 -16.46
C ILE A 12 6.84 -5.65 -16.48
N SER A 13 7.10 -6.89 -16.93
CA SER A 13 6.11 -7.96 -16.96
C SER A 13 5.59 -8.32 -15.55
N ALA A 14 6.47 -8.35 -14.55
CA ALA A 14 6.10 -8.57 -13.15
C ALA A 14 5.17 -7.48 -12.62
N SER A 15 5.48 -6.22 -12.93
CA SER A 15 4.62 -5.09 -12.57
C SER A 15 3.22 -5.24 -13.18
N ASN A 16 3.15 -5.58 -14.46
CA ASN A 16 1.87 -5.77 -15.14
C ASN A 16 1.07 -6.95 -14.54
N ASN A 17 1.76 -8.07 -14.23
CA ASN A 17 1.10 -9.25 -13.67
C ASN A 17 0.48 -8.98 -12.29
N ILE A 18 1.23 -8.36 -11.37
CA ILE A 18 0.68 -8.07 -10.04
C ILE A 18 -0.40 -6.98 -10.09
N ASN A 19 -0.26 -5.98 -10.96
CA ASN A 19 -1.29 -4.95 -11.15
C ASN A 19 -2.62 -5.55 -11.60
N SER A 20 -2.59 -6.51 -12.54
CA SER A 20 -3.79 -7.21 -13.02
C SER A 20 -4.44 -8.12 -11.97
N ASN A 21 -3.69 -8.53 -10.95
CA ASN A 21 -4.15 -9.40 -9.87
C ASN A 21 -4.24 -8.69 -8.50
N ARG A 22 -4.08 -7.36 -8.47
CA ARG A 22 -3.99 -6.56 -7.26
C ARG A 22 -5.14 -6.81 -6.29
N GLU A 23 -6.36 -6.69 -6.78
CA GLU A 23 -7.58 -6.86 -5.97
C GLU A 23 -7.71 -8.29 -5.41
N ALA A 24 -7.30 -9.29 -6.19
CA ALA A 24 -7.29 -10.68 -5.71
C ALA A 24 -6.27 -10.89 -4.57
N VAL A 25 -5.12 -10.23 -4.62
CA VAL A 25 -4.11 -10.27 -3.55
C VAL A 25 -4.59 -9.48 -2.33
N ASP A 26 -5.18 -8.29 -2.52
CA ASP A 26 -5.78 -7.50 -1.44
C ASP A 26 -6.90 -8.28 -0.73
N ALA A 27 -7.69 -9.06 -1.49
CA ALA A 27 -8.71 -9.94 -0.94
C ALA A 27 -8.19 -11.08 -0.05
N LEU A 28 -6.93 -11.48 -0.14
CA LEU A 28 -6.30 -12.47 0.74
C LEU A 28 -5.88 -11.86 2.09
N ASN A 29 -5.72 -10.56 2.18
CA ASN A 29 -5.37 -9.86 3.40
C ASN A 29 -6.63 -9.64 4.25
N ILE A 30 -7.00 -10.64 5.04
CA ILE A 30 -8.35 -10.79 5.60
C ILE A 30 -8.49 -10.20 6.98
N PHE A 31 -7.44 -9.98 7.73
CA PHE A 31 -7.56 -9.92 9.17
C PHE A 31 -6.89 -8.71 9.80
N PRO A 32 -7.50 -8.19 10.86
CA PRO A 32 -8.92 -8.17 11.25
C PRO A 32 -9.66 -6.92 10.74
N VAL A 33 -8.93 -5.94 10.21
CA VAL A 33 -9.40 -4.62 9.75
C VAL A 33 -9.44 -4.62 8.22
N PRO A 34 -10.32 -3.86 7.58
CA PRO A 34 -10.40 -3.78 6.12
C PRO A 34 -9.23 -2.95 5.53
N ASP A 35 -8.00 -3.28 5.91
CA ASP A 35 -6.77 -2.69 5.39
C ASP A 35 -6.12 -3.54 4.30
N GLY A 36 -6.87 -4.46 3.69
CA GLY A 36 -6.43 -5.36 2.62
C GLY A 36 -5.70 -4.65 1.49
N ASP A 37 -4.46 -4.26 1.75
CA ASP A 37 -3.66 -3.37 0.93
C ASP A 37 -2.37 -4.01 0.40
N THR A 38 -2.16 -5.31 0.67
CA THR A 38 -0.92 -6.03 0.32
C THR A 38 -0.68 -6.03 -1.19
N GLY A 39 -1.69 -6.31 -2.00
CA GLY A 39 -1.62 -6.27 -3.45
C GLY A 39 -1.34 -4.85 -3.95
N THR A 40 -2.03 -3.87 -3.38
CA THR A 40 -1.83 -2.45 -3.67
C THR A 40 -0.40 -2.01 -3.34
N ASN A 41 0.10 -2.30 -2.14
CA ASN A 41 1.45 -1.93 -1.72
C ASN A 41 2.52 -2.57 -2.61
N MET A 42 2.41 -3.88 -2.90
CA MET A 42 3.39 -4.58 -3.74
C MET A 42 3.32 -4.12 -5.19
N SER A 43 2.13 -3.88 -5.74
CA SER A 43 1.97 -3.39 -7.11
C SER A 43 2.53 -1.97 -7.29
N MET A 44 2.27 -1.06 -6.36
CA MET A 44 2.83 0.30 -6.41
C MET A 44 4.36 0.27 -6.25
N THR A 45 4.88 -0.59 -5.38
CA THR A 45 6.31 -0.75 -5.15
C THR A 45 7.03 -1.24 -6.41
N ILE A 46 6.56 -2.32 -7.06
CA ILE A 46 7.21 -2.84 -8.27
C ILE A 46 7.00 -1.93 -9.49
N SER A 47 5.88 -1.18 -9.55
CA SER A 47 5.62 -0.22 -10.62
C SER A 47 6.60 0.96 -10.60
N ALA A 48 7.06 1.38 -9.42
CA ALA A 48 8.12 2.39 -9.30
C ALA A 48 9.43 1.89 -9.95
N ALA A 49 9.78 0.62 -9.75
CA ALA A 49 10.95 0.03 -10.39
C ALA A 49 10.76 -0.14 -11.91
N ALA A 50 9.61 -0.62 -12.35
CA ALA A 50 9.31 -0.81 -13.78
C ALA A 50 9.47 0.50 -14.56
N LYS A 51 8.93 1.62 -14.06
CA LYS A 51 9.08 2.95 -14.66
C LYS A 51 10.55 3.38 -14.82
N GLU A 52 11.39 3.10 -13.84
CA GLU A 52 12.79 3.48 -13.87
C GLU A 52 13.65 2.59 -14.78
N VAL A 53 13.39 1.27 -14.78
CA VAL A 53 14.16 0.35 -15.62
C VAL A 53 13.73 0.42 -17.09
N GLU A 54 12.47 0.76 -17.39
CA GLU A 54 11.96 0.94 -18.75
C GLU A 54 12.74 1.99 -19.55
N GLN A 55 13.29 3.01 -18.86
CA GLN A 55 14.09 4.07 -19.47
C GLN A 55 15.55 3.65 -19.74
N MET A 56 15.98 2.46 -19.31
CA MET A 56 17.36 2.02 -19.48
C MET A 56 17.60 1.47 -20.91
N PRO A 57 18.82 1.70 -21.46
CA PRO A 57 19.23 1.17 -22.77
C PRO A 57 19.16 -0.37 -22.83
N ASP A 58 18.95 -0.90 -24.03
CA ASP A 58 18.84 -2.35 -24.28
C ASP A 58 20.14 -3.12 -24.03
N ASP A 59 21.29 -2.44 -24.10
CA ASP A 59 22.62 -2.99 -23.87
C ASP A 59 23.07 -2.88 -22.40
N SER A 60 22.20 -2.44 -21.49
CA SER A 60 22.50 -2.36 -20.07
C SER A 60 22.83 -3.73 -19.49
N THR A 61 23.82 -3.80 -18.60
CA THR A 61 24.19 -5.04 -17.91
C THR A 61 23.14 -5.45 -16.88
N ILE A 62 23.12 -6.73 -16.47
CA ILE A 62 22.22 -7.18 -15.39
C ILE A 62 22.56 -6.49 -14.06
N ALA A 63 23.84 -6.15 -13.84
CA ALA A 63 24.29 -5.38 -12.69
C ALA A 63 23.64 -3.99 -12.66
N ASP A 64 23.66 -3.26 -13.79
CA ASP A 64 23.09 -1.91 -13.87
C ASP A 64 21.57 -1.94 -13.68
N VAL A 65 20.87 -2.85 -14.39
CA VAL A 65 19.41 -2.97 -14.31
C VAL A 65 18.98 -3.36 -12.89
N SER A 66 19.63 -4.35 -12.28
CA SER A 66 19.27 -4.81 -10.93
C SER A 66 19.56 -3.74 -9.86
N LYS A 67 20.65 -2.97 -10.01
CA LYS A 67 20.96 -1.83 -9.14
C LYS A 67 19.90 -0.73 -9.25
N ARG A 68 19.50 -0.37 -10.48
CA ARG A 68 18.46 0.63 -10.72
C ARG A 68 17.12 0.18 -10.15
N CYS A 69 16.74 -1.08 -10.43
CA CYS A 69 15.54 -1.72 -9.91
C CYS A 69 15.50 -1.69 -8.37
N ALA A 70 16.56 -2.16 -7.70
CA ALA A 70 16.63 -2.20 -6.24
C ALA A 70 16.53 -0.80 -5.61
N SER A 71 17.16 0.21 -6.22
CA SER A 71 17.10 1.60 -5.77
C SER A 71 15.68 2.17 -5.89
N ALA A 72 15.00 1.93 -7.02
CA ALA A 72 13.65 2.40 -7.25
C ALA A 72 12.63 1.69 -6.35
N LEU A 73 12.77 0.36 -6.16
CA LEU A 73 11.97 -0.41 -5.21
C LEU A 73 12.09 0.13 -3.78
N LEU A 74 13.32 0.47 -3.36
CA LEU A 74 13.57 0.98 -2.00
C LEU A 74 12.84 2.32 -1.78
N ARG A 75 12.95 3.26 -2.72
CA ARG A 75 12.26 4.55 -2.65
C ARG A 75 10.75 4.41 -2.73
N GLY A 76 10.26 3.57 -3.65
CA GLY A 76 8.84 3.32 -3.87
C GLY A 76 8.20 2.34 -2.87
N ALA A 77 8.94 1.80 -1.91
CA ALA A 77 8.45 0.78 -0.98
C ALA A 77 7.29 1.30 -0.12
N ARG A 78 6.17 0.59 -0.13
CA ARG A 78 4.95 0.90 0.64
C ARG A 78 4.55 -0.28 1.50
N GLY A 79 4.18 0.00 2.74
CA GLY A 79 3.81 -1.02 3.71
C GLY A 79 4.91 -2.07 3.97
N ASN A 80 4.65 -3.00 4.85
CA ASN A 80 5.62 -4.06 5.17
C ASN A 80 5.93 -4.96 3.98
N SER A 81 4.91 -5.31 3.17
CA SER A 81 5.05 -6.18 2.00
C SER A 81 5.92 -5.56 0.90
N GLY A 82 5.74 -4.25 0.64
CA GLY A 82 6.57 -3.53 -0.32
C GLY A 82 8.01 -3.37 0.16
N VAL A 83 8.22 -3.11 1.46
CA VAL A 83 9.57 -3.04 2.04
C VAL A 83 10.27 -4.39 1.94
N ILE A 84 9.62 -5.50 2.30
CA ILE A 84 10.20 -6.85 2.18
C ILE A 84 10.54 -7.14 0.70
N LEU A 85 9.66 -6.81 -0.24
CA LEU A 85 9.91 -6.94 -1.67
C LEU A 85 11.16 -6.15 -2.10
N SER A 86 11.31 -4.91 -1.66
CA SER A 86 12.48 -4.07 -1.98
C SER A 86 13.79 -4.69 -1.47
N LEU A 87 13.75 -5.31 -0.30
CA LEU A 87 14.91 -5.98 0.30
C LEU A 87 15.29 -7.27 -0.44
N ILE A 88 14.31 -8.05 -0.91
CA ILE A 88 14.57 -9.23 -1.75
C ILE A 88 15.33 -8.80 -3.01
N PHE A 89 14.86 -7.78 -3.72
CA PHE A 89 15.53 -7.30 -4.93
C PHE A 89 16.87 -6.59 -4.65
N ARG A 90 17.04 -5.99 -3.47
CA ARG A 90 18.34 -5.50 -3.01
C ARG A 90 19.35 -6.63 -2.87
N GLY A 91 18.92 -7.80 -2.38
CA GLY A 91 19.74 -9.01 -2.36
C GLY A 91 20.12 -9.48 -3.76
N PHE A 92 19.16 -9.46 -4.70
CA PHE A 92 19.40 -9.78 -6.12
C PHE A 92 20.45 -8.85 -6.72
N SER A 93 20.30 -7.53 -6.54
CA SER A 93 21.27 -6.54 -7.01
C SER A 93 22.67 -6.75 -6.43
N LYS A 94 22.77 -7.19 -5.18
CA LYS A 94 24.05 -7.50 -4.55
C LYS A 94 24.71 -8.74 -5.17
N ALA A 95 23.93 -9.76 -5.49
CA ALA A 95 24.42 -10.99 -6.12
C ALA A 95 24.82 -10.78 -7.58
N PHE A 96 24.12 -9.88 -8.29
CA PHE A 96 24.43 -9.55 -9.70
C PHE A 96 25.49 -8.46 -9.87
N LYS A 97 26.08 -7.97 -8.78
CA LYS A 97 27.09 -6.93 -8.82
C LYS A 97 28.25 -7.35 -9.74
N ASP A 98 28.68 -6.43 -10.59
CA ASP A 98 29.79 -6.57 -11.55
C ASP A 98 29.60 -7.69 -12.61
N LEU A 99 28.34 -8.15 -12.85
CA LEU A 99 28.01 -9.12 -13.90
C LEU A 99 27.36 -8.44 -15.11
N ASP A 100 27.76 -8.86 -16.31
CA ASP A 100 27.08 -8.48 -17.57
C ASP A 100 25.78 -9.27 -17.73
N SER A 101 25.80 -10.55 -17.35
CA SER A 101 24.66 -11.48 -17.40
C SER A 101 24.77 -12.53 -16.30
N ALA A 102 23.64 -13.12 -15.89
CA ALA A 102 23.61 -14.14 -14.84
C ALA A 102 23.53 -15.56 -15.40
N ASP A 103 24.36 -16.43 -14.87
CA ASP A 103 24.30 -17.89 -15.03
C ASP A 103 23.43 -18.54 -13.95
N SER A 104 23.34 -19.87 -13.91
CA SER A 104 22.56 -20.62 -12.93
C SER A 104 23.00 -20.35 -11.49
N LYS A 105 24.31 -20.27 -11.24
CA LYS A 105 24.87 -20.03 -9.90
C LYS A 105 24.59 -18.61 -9.42
N ALA A 106 24.71 -17.62 -10.31
CA ALA A 106 24.39 -16.23 -9.99
C ALA A 106 22.90 -16.06 -9.67
N VAL A 107 22.01 -16.75 -10.38
CA VAL A 107 20.57 -16.76 -10.09
C VAL A 107 20.28 -17.36 -8.72
N ALA A 108 20.84 -18.52 -8.41
CA ALA A 108 20.68 -19.16 -7.09
C ALA A 108 21.21 -18.25 -5.96
N ALA A 109 22.40 -17.67 -6.15
CA ALA A 109 22.97 -16.71 -5.20
C ALA A 109 22.06 -15.46 -5.01
N ALA A 110 21.37 -15.01 -6.07
CA ALA A 110 20.42 -13.90 -5.97
C ALA A 110 19.21 -14.26 -5.08
N PHE A 111 18.61 -15.42 -5.27
CA PHE A 111 17.52 -15.90 -4.41
C PHE A 111 17.97 -16.02 -2.95
N ARG A 112 19.17 -16.58 -2.69
CA ARG A 112 19.73 -16.68 -1.34
C ARG A 112 19.96 -15.31 -0.72
N ALA A 113 20.65 -14.41 -1.42
CA ALA A 113 20.91 -13.06 -0.93
C ALA A 113 19.64 -12.25 -0.68
N GLY A 114 18.60 -12.46 -1.52
CA GLY A 114 17.27 -11.88 -1.32
C GLY A 114 16.59 -12.39 -0.05
N THR A 115 16.64 -13.69 0.18
CA THR A 115 16.13 -14.33 1.40
C THR A 115 16.82 -13.78 2.64
N ASP A 116 18.15 -13.78 2.65
CA ASP A 116 18.94 -13.31 3.79
C ASP A 116 18.65 -11.84 4.12
N ALA A 117 18.52 -11.00 3.08
CA ALA A 117 18.19 -9.59 3.26
C ALA A 117 16.78 -9.40 3.87
N ALA A 118 15.79 -10.17 3.43
CA ALA A 118 14.43 -10.12 3.95
C ALA A 118 14.34 -10.58 5.41
N TYR A 119 14.94 -11.74 5.74
CA TYR A 119 14.94 -12.26 7.12
C TYR A 119 15.66 -11.35 8.10
N LYS A 120 16.78 -10.75 7.68
CA LYS A 120 17.57 -9.84 8.53
C LYS A 120 16.81 -8.57 8.90
N ALA A 121 15.93 -8.10 8.04
CA ALA A 121 15.22 -6.84 8.24
C ALA A 121 13.98 -6.99 9.14
N VAL A 122 13.41 -8.19 9.24
CA VAL A 122 12.24 -8.45 10.07
C VAL A 122 12.66 -8.83 11.48
N MET A 123 12.33 -8.01 12.49
CA MET A 123 12.75 -8.24 13.88
C MET A 123 12.29 -9.59 14.44
N LYS A 124 11.10 -10.07 14.03
CA LYS A 124 10.53 -11.37 14.41
C LYS A 124 10.05 -12.10 13.16
N PRO A 125 10.94 -12.79 12.41
CA PRO A 125 10.53 -13.54 11.25
C PRO A 125 9.47 -14.58 11.61
N THR A 126 8.36 -14.59 10.86
CA THR A 126 7.25 -15.51 11.07
C THR A 126 7.15 -16.44 9.87
N GLU A 127 7.18 -17.77 10.14
CA GLU A 127 6.95 -18.78 9.12
C GLU A 127 5.46 -18.81 8.69
N GLY A 128 5.20 -19.27 7.46
CA GLY A 128 3.87 -19.20 6.86
C GLY A 128 3.57 -17.86 6.20
N THR A 129 4.60 -17.06 5.91
CA THR A 129 4.51 -15.75 5.26
C THR A 129 5.38 -15.68 4.00
N ILE A 130 5.40 -14.52 3.34
CA ILE A 130 6.30 -14.20 2.22
C ILE A 130 7.76 -14.65 2.49
N LEU A 131 8.20 -14.62 3.75
CA LEU A 131 9.54 -15.06 4.14
C LEU A 131 9.75 -16.58 3.91
N THR A 132 8.76 -17.39 4.25
CA THR A 132 8.81 -18.84 3.95
C THR A 132 8.83 -19.08 2.44
N VAL A 133 8.03 -18.35 1.68
CA VAL A 133 7.92 -18.50 0.23
C VAL A 133 9.26 -18.19 -0.45
N ILE A 134 9.91 -17.07 -0.12
CA ILE A 134 11.23 -16.74 -0.70
C ILE A 134 12.32 -17.69 -0.25
N ARG A 135 12.33 -18.15 1.01
CA ARG A 135 13.29 -19.12 1.51
C ARG A 135 13.21 -20.45 0.77
N LYS A 136 12.00 -20.98 0.57
CA LYS A 136 11.79 -22.22 -0.17
C LYS A 136 12.15 -22.10 -1.65
N ALA A 137 11.93 -20.94 -2.25
CA ALA A 137 12.40 -20.64 -3.59
C ALA A 137 13.93 -20.66 -3.66
N ALA A 138 14.62 -20.08 -2.68
CA ALA A 138 16.08 -20.04 -2.62
C ALA A 138 16.70 -21.44 -2.42
N GLU A 139 16.14 -22.25 -1.50
CA GLU A 139 16.56 -23.64 -1.29
C GLU A 139 16.50 -24.43 -2.60
N ALA A 140 15.39 -24.38 -3.32
CA ALA A 140 15.24 -25.09 -4.59
C ALA A 140 16.14 -24.53 -5.71
N ALA A 141 16.39 -23.22 -5.72
CA ALA A 141 17.32 -22.61 -6.68
C ALA A 141 18.76 -23.10 -6.47
N GLU A 142 19.21 -23.20 -5.23
CA GLU A 142 20.54 -23.71 -4.88
C GLU A 142 20.68 -25.19 -5.27
N ASP A 143 19.73 -26.03 -4.89
CA ASP A 143 19.75 -27.48 -5.19
C ASP A 143 19.84 -27.73 -6.71
N ILE A 144 19.09 -27.01 -7.52
CA ILE A 144 19.09 -27.18 -8.98
C ILE A 144 20.36 -26.58 -9.61
N ALA A 145 20.89 -25.47 -9.10
CA ALA A 145 22.09 -24.84 -9.67
C ALA A 145 23.37 -25.67 -9.48
N GLU A 146 23.35 -26.72 -8.64
CA GLU A 146 24.45 -27.69 -8.52
C GLU A 146 24.54 -28.65 -9.70
N ILE A 147 23.43 -28.91 -10.39
CA ILE A 147 23.31 -29.96 -11.42
C ILE A 147 22.84 -29.42 -12.78
N GLU A 148 22.36 -28.16 -12.84
CA GLU A 148 21.78 -27.56 -14.03
C GLU A 148 22.46 -26.22 -14.37
N ASP A 149 23.04 -26.13 -15.57
CA ASP A 149 23.72 -24.91 -16.03
C ASP A 149 22.77 -23.89 -16.69
N ASN A 150 21.51 -24.26 -16.91
CA ASN A 150 20.51 -23.38 -17.51
C ASN A 150 19.84 -22.51 -16.43
N PRO A 151 20.09 -21.19 -16.37
CA PRO A 151 19.49 -20.31 -15.36
C PRO A 151 17.96 -20.25 -15.44
N LEU A 152 17.35 -20.59 -16.57
CA LEU A 152 15.88 -20.64 -16.70
C LEU A 152 15.30 -21.80 -15.91
N GLU A 153 15.99 -22.96 -15.86
CA GLU A 153 15.55 -24.10 -15.07
C GLU A 153 15.70 -23.83 -13.57
N VAL A 154 16.74 -23.10 -13.16
CA VAL A 154 16.88 -22.63 -11.77
C VAL A 154 15.72 -21.71 -11.39
N CYS A 155 15.36 -20.73 -12.22
CA CYS A 155 14.19 -19.89 -12.01
C CYS A 155 12.90 -20.71 -11.95
N ASN A 156 12.74 -21.71 -12.84
CA ASN A 156 11.57 -22.58 -12.87
C ASN A 156 11.42 -23.35 -11.55
N ALA A 157 12.50 -23.96 -11.06
CA ALA A 157 12.50 -24.71 -9.81
C ALA A 157 12.17 -23.81 -8.61
N ALA A 158 12.80 -22.63 -8.53
CA ALA A 158 12.53 -21.64 -7.50
C ALA A 158 11.05 -21.24 -7.46
N ILE A 159 10.44 -20.94 -8.61
CA ILE A 159 9.04 -20.52 -8.71
C ILE A 159 8.09 -21.67 -8.34
N GLN A 160 8.39 -22.89 -8.75
CA GLN A 160 7.58 -24.04 -8.36
C GLN A 160 7.63 -24.29 -6.86
N ALA A 161 8.81 -24.22 -6.23
CA ALA A 161 8.95 -24.33 -4.80
C ALA A 161 8.23 -23.20 -4.05
N ALA A 162 8.30 -21.96 -4.57
CA ALA A 162 7.53 -20.84 -4.05
C ALA A 162 6.02 -21.10 -4.05
N LYS A 163 5.48 -21.67 -5.14
CA LYS A 163 4.06 -22.03 -5.25
C LYS A 163 3.65 -23.11 -4.25
N VAL A 164 4.46 -24.13 -4.09
CA VAL A 164 4.21 -25.19 -3.10
C VAL A 164 4.21 -24.61 -1.69
N ALA A 165 5.27 -23.84 -1.35
CA ALA A 165 5.37 -23.19 -0.05
C ALA A 165 4.21 -22.22 0.23
N LEU A 166 3.71 -21.52 -0.79
CA LEU A 166 2.53 -20.65 -0.67
C LEU A 166 1.30 -21.44 -0.25
N GLN A 167 1.06 -22.61 -0.87
CA GLN A 167 -0.08 -23.47 -0.50
C GLN A 167 0.04 -24.07 0.91
N GLU A 168 1.27 -24.17 1.43
CA GLU A 168 1.55 -24.67 2.77
C GLU A 168 1.45 -23.58 3.85
N THR A 169 1.38 -22.29 3.49
CA THR A 169 1.33 -21.17 4.45
C THR A 169 0.19 -21.30 5.48
N PRO A 170 -1.04 -21.80 5.14
CA PRO A 170 -2.09 -21.99 6.13
C PRO A 170 -1.76 -23.04 7.19
N GLU A 171 -0.96 -24.05 6.86
CA GLU A 171 -0.56 -25.08 7.83
C GLU A 171 0.49 -24.57 8.81
N LEU A 172 1.26 -23.54 8.42
CA LEU A 172 2.30 -22.92 9.25
C LEU A 172 1.76 -21.77 10.10
N LEU A 173 0.70 -21.09 9.64
CA LEU A 173 0.14 -19.92 10.30
C LEU A 173 -1.35 -20.10 10.60
N PRO A 174 -1.72 -20.39 11.88
CA PRO A 174 -3.10 -20.74 12.25
C PRO A 174 -4.17 -19.73 11.85
N VAL A 175 -3.84 -18.43 11.77
CA VAL A 175 -4.78 -17.38 11.35
C VAL A 175 -5.18 -17.57 9.89
N LEU A 176 -4.25 -17.92 9.00
CA LEU A 176 -4.53 -18.21 7.59
C LEU A 176 -5.37 -19.47 7.43
N LYS A 177 -5.06 -20.51 8.23
CA LYS A 177 -5.82 -21.75 8.22
C LYS A 177 -7.28 -21.54 8.63
N LYS A 178 -7.53 -20.76 9.68
CA LYS A 178 -8.88 -20.40 10.12
C LYS A 178 -9.66 -19.62 9.06
N ALA A 179 -8.96 -18.75 8.33
CA ALA A 179 -9.56 -17.94 7.29
C ALA A 179 -9.70 -18.67 5.94
N GLY A 180 -9.08 -19.83 5.77
CA GLY A 180 -9.12 -20.62 4.53
C GLY A 180 -8.37 -19.96 3.36
N VAL A 181 -7.32 -19.17 3.64
CA VAL A 181 -6.56 -18.42 2.63
C VAL A 181 -5.06 -18.66 2.78
N VAL A 182 -4.33 -18.38 1.70
CA VAL A 182 -2.87 -18.35 1.68
C VAL A 182 -2.34 -16.97 2.09
N ASP A 183 -1.04 -16.86 2.36
CA ASP A 183 -0.40 -15.57 2.66
C ASP A 183 -0.46 -14.60 1.47
N ALA A 184 -1.01 -13.42 1.68
CA ALA A 184 -1.18 -12.39 0.64
C ALA A 184 0.17 -11.90 0.08
N GLY A 185 1.17 -11.69 0.94
CA GLY A 185 2.52 -11.29 0.55
C GLY A 185 3.22 -12.35 -0.29
N GLY A 186 3.10 -13.62 0.11
CA GLY A 186 3.59 -14.77 -0.65
C GLY A 186 2.92 -14.92 -2.01
N GLN A 187 1.59 -14.71 -2.08
CA GLN A 187 0.86 -14.71 -3.34
C GLN A 187 1.35 -13.60 -4.28
N GLY A 188 1.53 -12.38 -3.75
CA GLY A 188 2.08 -11.26 -4.52
C GLY A 188 3.49 -11.54 -5.04
N LEU A 189 4.35 -12.16 -4.23
CA LEU A 189 5.71 -12.54 -4.64
C LEU A 189 5.69 -13.60 -5.75
N VAL A 190 4.84 -14.61 -5.66
CA VAL A 190 4.68 -15.64 -6.71
C VAL A 190 4.24 -14.99 -8.02
N LEU A 191 3.25 -14.09 -8.01
CA LEU A 191 2.80 -13.37 -9.20
C LEU A 191 3.93 -12.53 -9.84
N ILE A 192 4.75 -11.86 -9.02
CA ILE A 192 5.92 -11.11 -9.50
C ILE A 192 6.91 -12.05 -10.21
N PHE A 193 7.25 -13.17 -9.58
CA PHE A 193 8.16 -14.15 -10.18
C PHE A 193 7.60 -14.81 -11.45
N GLU A 194 6.30 -15.06 -11.51
CA GLU A 194 5.64 -15.55 -12.74
C GLU A 194 5.73 -14.52 -13.87
N GLY A 195 5.55 -13.23 -13.56
CA GLY A 195 5.73 -12.16 -14.53
C GLY A 195 7.16 -12.11 -15.08
N ILE A 196 8.18 -12.22 -14.24
CA ILE A 196 9.59 -12.32 -14.66
C ILE A 196 9.81 -13.55 -15.55
N LYS A 197 9.30 -14.70 -15.13
CA LYS A 197 9.44 -15.95 -15.88
C LYS A 197 8.83 -15.90 -17.27
N SER A 198 7.73 -15.19 -17.47
CA SER A 198 7.05 -15.09 -18.78
C SER A 198 7.97 -14.54 -19.87
N VAL A 199 8.87 -13.61 -19.50
CA VAL A 199 9.89 -13.06 -20.40
C VAL A 199 11.02 -14.07 -20.62
N PHE A 200 11.52 -14.69 -19.57
CA PHE A 200 12.67 -15.60 -19.64
C PHE A 200 12.40 -16.84 -20.51
N GLY A 201 11.15 -17.36 -20.50
CA GLY A 201 10.79 -18.60 -21.20
C GLY A 201 10.24 -18.41 -22.60
N LYS A 202 9.58 -17.28 -22.88
CA LYS A 202 8.81 -17.07 -24.12
C LYS A 202 9.03 -15.71 -24.77
N ASN A 203 9.84 -14.83 -24.22
CA ASN A 203 9.97 -13.41 -24.61
C ASN A 203 8.62 -12.66 -24.66
N ILE A 204 7.68 -13.05 -23.80
CA ILE A 204 6.36 -12.42 -23.70
C ILE A 204 6.36 -11.51 -22.49
N ILE A 205 6.32 -10.20 -22.70
CA ILE A 205 5.98 -9.23 -21.64
C ILE A 205 4.46 -9.33 -21.46
N LEU A 206 4.03 -9.70 -20.25
CA LEU A 206 2.61 -9.70 -19.93
C LEU A 206 2.10 -8.25 -20.05
N SER A 207 1.11 -8.03 -20.89
CA SER A 207 0.45 -6.73 -21.00
C SER A 207 -0.35 -6.48 -19.70
N LYS A 208 -0.55 -5.22 -19.35
CA LYS A 208 -1.57 -4.85 -18.37
C LYS A 208 -2.89 -5.38 -18.92
N THR A 209 -3.38 -6.48 -18.37
CA THR A 209 -4.72 -6.94 -18.66
C THR A 209 -5.71 -6.13 -17.82
N ASP A 210 -6.15 -5.02 -18.41
CA ASP A 210 -7.57 -4.75 -18.39
C ASP A 210 -8.14 -5.70 -19.45
N GLY A 211 -8.65 -6.88 -19.05
CA GLY A 211 -9.25 -7.96 -19.82
C GLY A 211 -8.91 -7.99 -21.33
N GLU A 212 -8.14 -9.00 -21.71
CA GLU A 212 -7.88 -9.53 -23.06
C GLU A 212 -7.98 -8.58 -24.27
N THR A 213 -6.84 -8.25 -24.86
CA THR A 213 -6.57 -8.43 -26.30
C THR A 213 -5.15 -7.97 -26.63
N GLU A 214 -4.41 -8.84 -27.34
CA GLU A 214 -3.14 -8.54 -28.00
C GLU A 214 -3.27 -7.32 -28.92
N LYS A 215 -2.43 -6.32 -28.71
CA LYS A 215 -1.94 -5.48 -29.81
C LYS A 215 -0.61 -4.84 -29.45
N SER A 216 0.30 -4.91 -30.40
CA SER A 216 1.64 -4.34 -30.47
C SER A 216 1.76 -2.96 -29.82
N ALA A 217 2.69 -2.85 -28.86
CA ALA A 217 3.12 -1.59 -28.32
C ALA A 217 3.88 -0.79 -29.38
N THR A 218 3.24 0.19 -29.97
CA THR A 218 3.92 1.36 -30.51
C THR A 218 4.14 2.30 -29.33
N ALA A 219 5.40 2.50 -28.97
CA ALA A 219 5.81 3.44 -27.98
C ALA A 219 5.27 4.84 -28.32
N ILE A 220 4.33 5.33 -27.53
CA ILE A 220 3.97 6.75 -27.53
C ILE A 220 5.03 7.44 -26.68
N LYS A 221 5.98 8.11 -27.34
CA LYS A 221 6.83 9.11 -26.70
C LYS A 221 5.91 10.13 -26.04
N GLU A 222 6.03 10.31 -24.73
CA GLU A 222 5.51 11.49 -24.06
C GLU A 222 6.22 12.71 -24.64
N SER A 223 5.58 13.37 -25.61
CA SER A 223 5.89 14.72 -26.02
C SER A 223 5.15 15.68 -25.07
N ASP A 224 5.74 16.81 -24.79
CA ASP A 224 5.15 17.98 -24.11
C ASP A 224 3.96 18.57 -24.91
N GLU A 225 3.03 17.73 -25.36
CA GLU A 225 1.83 18.15 -26.09
C GLU A 225 0.71 18.49 -25.10
N GLU A 226 0.13 19.66 -25.29
CA GLU A 226 -1.07 20.12 -24.60
C GLU A 226 -2.16 19.04 -24.63
N ILE A 227 -2.67 18.64 -23.44
CA ILE A 227 -3.77 17.67 -23.32
C ILE A 227 -4.98 18.21 -24.05
N LYS A 228 -5.22 17.72 -25.26
CA LYS A 228 -6.30 18.15 -26.14
C LYS A 228 -7.66 17.81 -25.56
N TYR A 229 -7.82 16.61 -24.99
CA TYR A 229 -9.05 16.13 -24.35
C TYR A 229 -8.81 15.91 -22.86
N GLY A 230 -9.62 16.55 -22.03
CA GLY A 230 -9.36 16.68 -20.60
C GLY A 230 -9.91 15.55 -19.72
N TYR A 231 -10.79 14.69 -20.23
CA TYR A 231 -11.44 13.63 -19.46
C TYR A 231 -11.26 12.27 -20.11
N CYS A 232 -10.77 11.30 -19.34
CA CYS A 232 -10.82 9.87 -19.66
C CYS A 232 -12.15 9.31 -19.16
N SER A 233 -12.92 8.64 -20.00
CA SER A 233 -14.19 8.02 -19.65
C SER A 233 -14.13 6.53 -20.00
N GLU A 234 -14.36 5.67 -19.00
CA GLU A 234 -14.42 4.21 -19.11
C GLU A 234 -15.74 3.70 -18.54
N PHE A 235 -16.37 2.75 -19.21
CA PHE A 235 -17.60 2.11 -18.73
C PHE A 235 -17.92 0.85 -19.52
N LEU A 236 -18.81 0.04 -18.96
CA LEU A 236 -19.40 -1.12 -19.61
C LEU A 236 -20.88 -0.83 -19.94
N ILE A 237 -21.35 -1.30 -21.11
CA ILE A 237 -22.73 -1.23 -21.52
C ILE A 237 -23.30 -2.65 -21.53
N ALA A 238 -24.28 -2.94 -20.69
CA ALA A 238 -25.05 -4.18 -20.83
C ALA A 238 -26.02 -4.03 -21.99
N LYS A 239 -25.89 -4.89 -23.01
CA LYS A 239 -26.80 -4.87 -24.18
C LYS A 239 -28.20 -5.27 -23.76
N GLU A 240 -29.20 -4.54 -24.24
CA GLU A 240 -30.60 -4.87 -24.06
C GLU A 240 -31.26 -5.16 -25.41
N GLU A 241 -32.16 -6.14 -25.45
CA GLU A 241 -32.89 -6.49 -26.69
C GLU A 241 -33.68 -5.29 -27.25
N ASN A 242 -34.13 -4.39 -26.40
CA ASN A 242 -34.92 -3.19 -26.73
C ASN A 242 -34.08 -1.92 -26.87
N SER A 243 -32.76 -1.99 -26.93
CA SER A 243 -31.88 -0.82 -27.12
C SER A 243 -32.21 -0.07 -28.42
N LYS A 244 -32.11 1.26 -28.35
CA LYS A 244 -32.38 2.14 -29.51
C LYS A 244 -31.37 1.98 -30.64
N GLU A 245 -30.13 1.66 -30.27
CA GLU A 245 -29.02 1.41 -31.18
C GLU A 245 -28.40 0.06 -30.84
N LYS A 246 -27.92 -0.67 -31.86
CA LYS A 246 -27.36 -2.03 -31.69
C LYS A 246 -26.01 -2.20 -32.36
N ASP A 247 -25.54 -1.20 -33.10
CA ASP A 247 -24.30 -1.27 -33.89
C ASP A 247 -23.14 -0.56 -33.17
N PRO A 248 -22.19 -1.30 -32.55
CA PRO A 248 -21.09 -0.70 -31.81
C PRO A 248 -20.13 0.13 -32.67
N GLU A 249 -20.04 -0.15 -33.99
CA GLU A 249 -19.21 0.64 -34.89
C GLU A 249 -19.74 2.06 -35.09
N LYS A 250 -21.06 2.27 -34.99
CA LYS A 250 -21.63 3.61 -34.97
C LYS A 250 -21.28 4.37 -33.69
N LEU A 251 -21.23 3.66 -32.55
CA LEU A 251 -20.78 4.26 -31.29
C LEU A 251 -19.33 4.70 -31.41
N ARG A 252 -18.45 3.81 -31.89
CA ARG A 252 -17.03 4.08 -32.15
C ARG A 252 -16.85 5.30 -33.02
N SER A 253 -17.48 5.29 -34.23
CA SER A 253 -17.38 6.39 -35.19
C SER A 253 -17.85 7.73 -34.61
N TYR A 254 -18.89 7.73 -33.76
CA TYR A 254 -19.35 8.93 -33.10
C TYR A 254 -18.36 9.42 -32.03
N LEU A 255 -17.81 8.51 -31.21
CA LEU A 255 -16.84 8.87 -30.18
C LEU A 255 -15.53 9.42 -30.77
N GLU A 256 -15.10 8.89 -31.94
CA GLU A 256 -13.94 9.42 -32.69
C GLU A 256 -14.13 10.87 -33.19
N LEU A 257 -15.37 11.32 -33.35
CA LEU A 257 -15.66 12.73 -33.72
C LEU A 257 -15.51 13.69 -32.52
N ILE A 258 -15.72 13.22 -31.31
CA ILE A 258 -15.76 14.06 -30.09
C ILE A 258 -14.61 13.79 -29.12
N GLY A 259 -13.72 12.87 -29.47
CA GLY A 259 -12.61 12.44 -28.62
C GLY A 259 -11.49 11.78 -29.37
N ASP A 260 -10.49 11.32 -28.63
CA ASP A 260 -9.41 10.45 -29.10
C ASP A 260 -9.24 9.22 -28.19
N CYS A 261 -8.25 8.38 -28.47
CA CYS A 261 -7.99 7.12 -27.75
C CYS A 261 -9.24 6.24 -27.63
N VAL A 262 -10.10 6.27 -28.65
CA VAL A 262 -11.39 5.56 -28.64
C VAL A 262 -11.19 4.07 -28.77
N VAL A 263 -11.61 3.33 -27.73
CA VAL A 263 -11.69 1.88 -27.72
C VAL A 263 -13.15 1.48 -27.50
N VAL A 264 -13.73 0.76 -28.46
CA VAL A 264 -15.07 0.16 -28.34
C VAL A 264 -14.90 -1.31 -28.65
N VAL A 265 -15.05 -2.16 -27.65
CA VAL A 265 -14.96 -3.62 -27.79
C VAL A 265 -16.35 -4.20 -27.59
N ASP A 266 -16.80 -4.93 -28.60
CA ASP A 266 -18.09 -5.63 -28.61
C ASP A 266 -17.88 -7.08 -28.18
N ASP A 267 -18.53 -7.50 -27.10
CA ASP A 267 -18.59 -8.88 -26.65
C ASP A 267 -20.06 -9.32 -26.54
N ASN A 268 -20.34 -10.62 -26.35
CA ASN A 268 -21.67 -11.22 -26.47
C ASN A 268 -22.78 -10.37 -25.84
N ASP A 269 -22.69 -10.06 -24.56
CA ASP A 269 -23.73 -9.36 -23.80
C ASP A 269 -23.34 -7.93 -23.35
N ILE A 270 -22.07 -7.53 -23.64
CA ILE A 270 -21.55 -6.24 -23.17
C ILE A 270 -20.77 -5.51 -24.28
N ILE A 271 -20.73 -4.16 -24.16
CA ILE A 271 -19.79 -3.33 -24.93
C ILE A 271 -18.92 -2.59 -23.93
N LYS A 272 -17.58 -2.77 -24.03
CA LYS A 272 -16.61 -1.99 -23.26
C LYS A 272 -16.24 -0.73 -24.03
N VAL A 273 -16.26 0.42 -23.36
CA VAL A 273 -15.93 1.72 -23.96
C VAL A 273 -14.85 2.41 -23.15
N HIS A 274 -13.84 2.93 -23.87
CA HIS A 274 -12.85 3.87 -23.37
C HIS A 274 -12.72 5.02 -24.36
N VAL A 275 -12.71 6.27 -23.89
CA VAL A 275 -12.55 7.45 -24.76
C VAL A 275 -12.03 8.65 -23.95
N HIS A 276 -11.12 9.42 -24.56
CA HIS A 276 -10.73 10.73 -24.07
C HIS A 276 -11.58 11.81 -24.74
N SER A 277 -12.28 12.64 -23.98
CA SER A 277 -13.10 13.72 -24.54
C SER A 277 -13.16 14.94 -23.61
N ASN A 278 -13.62 16.08 -24.15
CA ASN A 278 -13.91 17.26 -23.33
C ASN A 278 -15.39 17.34 -22.89
N CYS A 279 -16.19 16.36 -23.31
CA CYS A 279 -17.62 16.31 -23.03
C CYS A 279 -18.07 14.92 -22.53
N PRO A 280 -17.61 14.46 -21.34
CA PRO A 280 -17.94 13.13 -20.82
C PRO A 280 -19.45 12.90 -20.64
N GLY A 281 -20.22 13.95 -20.35
CA GLY A 281 -21.68 13.84 -20.30
C GLY A 281 -22.30 13.43 -21.64
N THR A 282 -21.78 13.93 -22.77
CA THR A 282 -22.26 13.55 -24.11
C THR A 282 -21.86 12.10 -24.44
N VAL A 283 -20.68 11.67 -24.02
CA VAL A 283 -20.22 10.27 -24.16
C VAL A 283 -21.21 9.33 -23.45
N ILE A 284 -21.50 9.58 -22.16
CA ILE A 284 -22.44 8.79 -21.37
C ILE A 284 -23.84 8.79 -21.98
N GLN A 285 -24.36 9.99 -22.37
CA GLN A 285 -25.69 10.13 -22.97
C GLN A 285 -25.81 9.35 -24.29
N THR A 286 -24.73 9.26 -25.05
CA THR A 286 -24.72 8.50 -26.31
C THR A 286 -24.66 7.00 -26.04
N ALA A 287 -23.87 6.57 -25.10
CA ALA A 287 -23.73 5.18 -24.69
C ALA A 287 -25.04 4.58 -24.14
N LEU A 288 -25.85 5.36 -23.43
CA LEU A 288 -27.17 4.94 -22.93
C LEU A 288 -28.19 4.54 -24.02
N LYS A 289 -27.90 4.84 -25.29
CA LYS A 289 -28.74 4.36 -26.41
C LYS A 289 -28.53 2.89 -26.72
N TYR A 290 -27.41 2.32 -26.26
CA TYR A 290 -26.99 0.95 -26.53
C TYR A 290 -27.32 -0.04 -25.40
N GLY A 291 -27.64 0.44 -24.20
CA GLY A 291 -28.02 -0.37 -23.05
C GLY A 291 -27.77 0.35 -21.73
N GLN A 292 -27.83 -0.41 -20.64
CA GLN A 292 -27.55 0.09 -19.28
C GLN A 292 -26.05 0.19 -19.04
N LEU A 293 -25.63 1.29 -18.39
CA LEU A 293 -24.22 1.52 -18.08
C LEU A 293 -23.90 1.09 -16.65
N TYR A 294 -22.73 0.46 -16.47
CA TYR A 294 -22.18 0.11 -15.17
C TYR A 294 -20.65 0.23 -15.18
N ASN A 295 -20.04 0.25 -13.99
CA ASN A 295 -18.61 0.49 -13.80
C ASN A 295 -18.14 1.79 -14.49
N ILE A 296 -18.92 2.87 -14.33
CA ILE A 296 -18.62 4.17 -14.94
C ILE A 296 -17.50 4.84 -14.16
N LYS A 297 -16.39 5.13 -14.86
CA LYS A 297 -15.24 5.87 -14.35
C LYS A 297 -15.00 7.07 -15.26
N ILE A 298 -14.86 8.27 -14.67
CA ILE A 298 -14.52 9.49 -15.39
C ILE A 298 -13.42 10.21 -14.63
N ASP A 299 -12.22 10.25 -15.21
CA ASP A 299 -11.06 10.90 -14.64
C ASP A 299 -10.74 12.21 -15.36
N ASN A 300 -10.36 13.25 -14.60
CA ASN A 300 -9.87 14.50 -15.16
C ASN A 300 -8.35 14.40 -15.38
N MET A 301 -7.94 14.13 -16.62
CA MET A 301 -6.53 13.96 -16.98
C MET A 301 -5.70 15.24 -16.85
N ARG A 302 -6.30 16.43 -16.98
CA ARG A 302 -5.59 17.69 -16.74
C ARG A 302 -5.21 17.83 -15.28
N ARG A 303 -6.12 17.49 -14.38
CA ARG A 303 -5.86 17.47 -12.94
C ARG A 303 -4.81 16.42 -12.57
N GLN A 304 -4.92 15.19 -13.10
CA GLN A 304 -3.89 14.16 -12.93
C GLN A 304 -2.53 14.61 -13.48
N HIS A 305 -2.50 15.30 -14.61
CA HIS A 305 -1.26 15.81 -15.19
C HIS A 305 -0.69 16.99 -14.40
N GLU A 306 -1.54 17.85 -13.82
CA GLU A 306 -1.12 18.91 -12.90
C GLU A 306 -0.63 18.34 -11.58
N GLU A 307 -1.30 17.34 -11.03
CA GLU A 307 -0.89 16.59 -9.85
C GLU A 307 0.44 15.85 -10.12
N ASN A 308 0.56 15.14 -11.24
CA ASN A 308 1.81 14.50 -11.68
C ASN A 308 2.93 15.52 -12.00
N LYS A 309 2.63 16.68 -12.59
CA LYS A 309 3.61 17.77 -12.79
C LYS A 309 4.03 18.39 -11.46
N THR A 310 3.16 18.42 -10.47
CA THR A 310 3.46 18.87 -9.12
C THR A 310 4.31 17.82 -8.40
N GLU A 311 4.06 16.53 -8.62
CA GLU A 311 4.89 15.44 -8.11
C GLU A 311 6.26 15.32 -8.80
N VAL A 312 6.34 15.55 -10.13
CA VAL A 312 7.60 15.47 -10.90
C VAL A 312 8.43 16.76 -10.77
N LYS A 313 7.85 17.88 -10.32
CA LYS A 313 8.55 19.15 -10.06
C LYS A 313 8.64 19.54 -8.59
N SER A 314 8.33 18.68 -7.65
CA SER A 314 8.89 18.85 -6.32
C SER A 314 10.39 18.52 -6.39
N GLU A 315 11.20 19.42 -6.99
CA GLU A 315 12.57 19.58 -6.53
C GLU A 315 12.48 19.50 -5.01
N LEU A 316 13.15 18.51 -4.41
CA LEU A 316 13.32 18.40 -2.97
C LEU A 316 13.55 19.81 -2.42
N LYS A 317 12.53 20.42 -1.85
CA LYS A 317 12.71 21.65 -1.08
C LYS A 317 13.40 21.22 0.20
N THR A 318 14.69 20.97 0.10
CA THR A 318 15.53 20.67 1.24
C THR A 318 15.59 21.94 2.08
N ALA A 319 14.89 21.94 3.20
CA ALA A 319 15.01 22.99 4.19
C ALA A 319 16.37 22.89 4.88
N LYS A 320 17.02 24.01 5.16
CA LYS A 320 18.24 24.00 5.97
C LYS A 320 17.89 23.60 7.40
N PRO A 321 18.69 22.72 8.03
CA PRO A 321 18.46 22.30 9.42
C PRO A 321 18.82 23.42 10.41
N GLU A 322 17.87 24.30 10.67
CA GLU A 322 18.05 25.48 11.55
C GLU A 322 17.70 25.15 13.01
N ASN A 323 16.64 24.34 13.24
CA ASN A 323 16.18 23.92 14.56
C ASN A 323 16.94 22.68 15.03
N ASP A 324 16.99 22.45 16.35
CA ASP A 324 17.60 21.22 16.88
C ASP A 324 16.69 20.02 16.66
N TYR A 325 15.37 20.16 16.82
CA TYR A 325 14.36 19.12 16.68
C TYR A 325 13.24 19.53 15.73
N GLY A 326 12.62 18.55 15.08
CA GLY A 326 11.42 18.71 14.27
C GLY A 326 10.63 17.41 14.20
N PHE A 327 9.36 17.49 13.77
CA PHE A 327 8.44 16.35 13.76
C PHE A 327 7.80 16.16 12.39
N VAL A 328 7.77 14.90 11.96
CA VAL A 328 7.02 14.42 10.81
C VAL A 328 6.02 13.38 11.31
N ALA A 329 4.73 13.63 11.16
CA ALA A 329 3.68 12.70 11.54
C ALA A 329 2.97 12.12 10.31
N VAL A 330 2.53 10.86 10.37
CA VAL A 330 1.70 10.25 9.35
C VAL A 330 0.28 10.10 9.88
N CYS A 331 -0.71 10.63 9.18
CA CYS A 331 -2.12 10.40 9.48
C CYS A 331 -3.01 10.62 8.26
N ALA A 332 -4.27 10.17 8.35
CA ALA A 332 -5.34 10.44 7.40
C ALA A 332 -6.48 11.14 8.12
N GLY A 333 -7.09 12.12 7.47
CA GLY A 333 -8.15 12.97 8.01
C GLY A 333 -7.69 14.40 8.25
N ASP A 334 -8.51 15.36 7.81
CA ASP A 334 -8.16 16.79 7.88
C ASP A 334 -8.07 17.28 9.33
N GLY A 335 -8.94 16.77 10.21
CA GLY A 335 -8.94 17.12 11.63
C GLY A 335 -7.69 16.61 12.34
N LEU A 336 -7.28 15.35 12.10
CA LEU A 336 -6.04 14.80 12.65
C LEU A 336 -4.81 15.53 12.09
N THR A 337 -4.82 15.87 10.80
CA THR A 337 -3.75 16.66 10.19
C THR A 337 -3.59 18.02 10.86
N GLN A 338 -4.70 18.69 11.14
CA GLN A 338 -4.68 19.97 11.82
C GLN A 338 -4.20 19.81 13.29
N LEU A 339 -4.67 18.78 13.98
CA LEU A 339 -4.26 18.49 15.36
C LEU A 339 -2.74 18.27 15.47
N PHE A 340 -2.14 17.47 14.59
CA PHE A 340 -0.69 17.27 14.58
C PHE A 340 0.07 18.57 14.34
N LYS A 341 -0.42 19.43 13.43
CA LYS A 341 0.18 20.76 13.20
C LYS A 341 0.06 21.67 14.41
N ASP A 342 -1.08 21.67 15.07
CA ASP A 342 -1.32 22.46 16.28
C ASP A 342 -0.45 21.99 17.45
N LEU A 343 -0.09 20.70 17.49
CA LEU A 343 0.86 20.12 18.44
C LEU A 343 2.33 20.39 18.06
N GLY A 344 2.61 21.01 16.91
CA GLY A 344 3.97 21.39 16.50
C GLY A 344 4.62 20.46 15.49
N ALA A 345 3.86 19.58 14.81
CA ALA A 345 4.42 18.82 13.69
C ALA A 345 4.73 19.74 12.51
N ASP A 346 5.99 19.75 12.06
CA ASP A 346 6.45 20.57 10.93
C ASP A 346 5.81 20.10 9.61
N THR A 347 5.69 18.80 9.45
CA THR A 347 5.12 18.19 8.25
C THR A 347 4.22 17.02 8.62
N VAL A 348 3.06 16.93 7.97
CA VAL A 348 2.15 15.79 8.08
C VAL A 348 2.05 15.11 6.73
N VAL A 349 2.42 13.83 6.68
CA VAL A 349 2.31 12.99 5.49
C VAL A 349 0.94 12.34 5.49
N SER A 350 0.19 12.55 4.40
CA SER A 350 -1.11 11.88 4.25
C SER A 350 -0.91 10.39 4.02
N GLY A 351 -1.52 9.57 4.87
CA GLY A 351 -1.43 8.12 4.78
C GLY A 351 -2.03 7.43 5.99
N GLY A 352 -2.24 6.13 5.86
CA GLY A 352 -2.85 5.33 6.92
C GLY A 352 -3.31 3.97 6.41
N GLN A 353 -4.49 3.53 6.84
CA GLN A 353 -4.98 2.17 6.58
C GLN A 353 -5.27 1.87 5.10
N THR A 354 -5.65 2.86 4.30
CA THR A 354 -6.03 2.67 2.89
C THR A 354 -4.89 2.94 1.91
N MET A 355 -3.91 3.73 2.31
CA MET A 355 -2.76 4.08 1.47
C MET A 355 -1.55 4.37 2.35
N ASN A 356 -0.57 3.47 2.33
CA ASN A 356 0.68 3.68 3.04
C ASN A 356 1.58 4.62 2.22
N PRO A 357 2.18 5.65 2.84
CA PRO A 357 3.17 6.47 2.18
C PRO A 357 4.39 5.62 1.79
N SER A 358 5.07 6.02 0.72
CA SER A 358 6.34 5.40 0.33
C SER A 358 7.48 5.86 1.24
N THR A 359 8.58 5.15 1.21
CA THR A 359 9.83 5.58 1.85
C THR A 359 10.26 6.97 1.35
N ASP A 360 10.02 7.26 0.07
CA ASP A 360 10.34 8.55 -0.56
C ASP A 360 9.42 9.68 -0.06
N ASP A 361 8.12 9.42 0.11
CA ASP A 361 7.17 10.38 0.68
C ASP A 361 7.61 10.82 2.10
N ILE A 362 8.03 9.85 2.92
CA ILE A 362 8.54 10.12 4.28
C ILE A 362 9.87 10.88 4.22
N LEU A 363 10.79 10.46 3.34
CA LEU A 363 12.08 11.13 3.15
C LEU A 363 11.88 12.59 2.72
N HIS A 364 10.98 12.86 1.78
CA HIS A 364 10.65 14.21 1.33
C HIS A 364 10.11 15.08 2.48
N ALA A 365 9.24 14.52 3.30
CA ALA A 365 8.72 15.23 4.49
C ALA A 365 9.86 15.57 5.46
N VAL A 366 10.73 14.61 5.74
CA VAL A 366 11.92 14.83 6.58
C VAL A 366 12.84 15.90 5.99
N MET A 367 13.15 15.83 4.69
CA MET A 367 14.05 16.78 4.03
C MET A 367 13.46 18.20 3.93
N SER A 368 12.13 18.33 3.99
CA SER A 368 11.45 19.63 4.03
C SER A 368 11.33 20.22 5.45
N THR A 369 11.61 19.43 6.49
CA THR A 369 11.58 19.85 7.90
C THR A 369 12.88 20.59 8.25
N PRO A 370 12.84 21.84 8.78
CA PRO A 370 14.03 22.64 9.04
C PRO A 370 14.74 22.26 10.36
N ALA A 371 15.04 20.98 10.56
CA ALA A 371 15.62 20.49 11.80
C ALA A 371 16.82 19.55 11.59
N LYS A 372 17.75 19.55 12.57
CA LYS A 372 18.93 18.68 12.61
C LYS A 372 18.57 17.25 12.95
N THR A 373 17.67 17.07 13.91
CA THR A 373 17.08 15.77 14.29
C THR A 373 15.58 15.82 13.99
N VAL A 374 15.10 14.92 13.16
CA VAL A 374 13.68 14.82 12.79
C VAL A 374 13.09 13.54 13.37
N PHE A 375 12.14 13.70 14.28
CA PHE A 375 11.34 12.61 14.82
C PHE A 375 10.22 12.25 13.83
N VAL A 376 10.16 10.99 13.42
CA VAL A 376 9.11 10.48 12.54
C VAL A 376 8.15 9.63 13.35
N LEU A 377 6.87 9.99 13.30
CA LEU A 377 5.74 9.32 13.94
C LEU A 377 4.93 8.57 12.87
N PRO A 378 5.18 7.27 12.62
CA PRO A 378 4.48 6.50 11.59
C PRO A 378 3.00 6.30 11.85
N ASN A 379 2.58 6.22 13.13
CA ASN A 379 1.20 6.07 13.60
C ASN A 379 0.46 4.86 13.01
N ASN A 380 1.19 3.94 12.40
CA ASN A 380 0.70 2.70 11.84
C ASN A 380 1.84 1.67 11.75
N LYS A 381 1.59 0.45 12.24
CA LYS A 381 2.57 -0.65 12.22
C LYS A 381 3.13 -0.96 10.81
N ASN A 382 2.31 -0.74 9.75
CA ASN A 382 2.69 -1.02 8.37
C ASN A 382 3.63 0.05 7.78
N ILE A 383 3.74 1.22 8.42
CA ILE A 383 4.55 2.34 7.96
C ILE A 383 5.92 2.40 8.66
N ILE A 384 6.05 1.77 9.84
CA ILE A 384 7.30 1.79 10.63
C ILE A 384 8.51 1.35 9.79
N MET A 385 8.39 0.23 9.05
CA MET A 385 9.50 -0.26 8.24
C MET A 385 9.86 0.71 7.10
N ALA A 386 8.89 1.35 6.46
CA ALA A 386 9.14 2.35 5.42
C ALA A 386 9.86 3.57 6.00
N ALA A 387 9.47 4.04 7.18
CA ALA A 387 10.14 5.12 7.90
C ALA A 387 11.59 4.75 8.27
N GLN A 388 11.84 3.52 8.73
CA GLN A 388 13.18 3.02 9.04
C GLN A 388 14.07 2.94 7.79
N GLN A 389 13.51 2.62 6.61
CA GLN A 389 14.26 2.61 5.36
C GLN A 389 14.63 4.02 4.86
N ALA A 390 13.97 5.07 5.33
CA ALA A 390 14.34 6.46 5.04
C ALA A 390 15.63 6.90 5.77
N ILE A 391 15.96 6.31 6.92
CA ILE A 391 17.13 6.69 7.74
C ILE A 391 18.44 6.75 6.94
N PRO A 392 18.87 5.69 6.22
CA PRO A 392 20.13 5.69 5.50
C PRO A 392 20.11 6.57 4.23
N LEU A 393 18.97 7.14 3.86
CA LEU A 393 18.82 7.99 2.67
C LEU A 393 18.95 9.48 2.99
N ALA A 394 18.83 9.89 4.27
CA ALA A 394 19.05 11.26 4.69
C ALA A 394 20.55 11.50 4.96
N GLU A 395 21.16 12.45 4.24
CA GLU A 395 22.60 12.71 4.28
C GLU A 395 22.96 13.86 5.26
N ASP A 396 22.07 14.85 5.44
CA ASP A 396 22.37 16.12 6.12
C ASP A 396 21.66 16.28 7.48
N ARG A 397 20.86 15.31 7.89
CA ARG A 397 20.11 15.33 9.16
C ARG A 397 19.90 13.94 9.74
N LYS A 398 19.64 13.88 11.04
CA LYS A 398 19.35 12.65 11.74
C LYS A 398 17.86 12.37 11.68
N ILE A 399 17.47 11.16 11.30
CA ILE A 399 16.10 10.66 11.42
C ILE A 399 16.01 9.75 12.64
N VAL A 400 15.03 9.99 13.49
CA VAL A 400 14.68 9.14 14.63
C VAL A 400 13.24 8.67 14.46
N VAL A 401 13.05 7.39 14.20
CA VAL A 401 11.71 6.79 14.05
C VAL A 401 11.19 6.38 15.42
N ILE A 402 10.11 7.02 15.87
CA ILE A 402 9.38 6.66 17.08
C ILE A 402 8.32 5.63 16.66
N GLU A 403 8.41 4.39 17.15
CA GLU A 403 7.58 3.27 16.68
C GLU A 403 6.12 3.35 17.17
N THR A 404 5.45 4.49 16.89
CA THR A 404 4.02 4.67 17.11
C THR A 404 3.21 3.79 16.16
N LYS A 405 2.31 2.99 16.69
CA LYS A 405 1.47 2.03 15.94
C LYS A 405 0.07 2.57 15.66
N THR A 406 -0.31 3.65 16.33
CA THR A 406 -1.64 4.26 16.25
C THR A 406 -1.50 5.79 16.34
N VAL A 407 -2.49 6.50 15.79
CA VAL A 407 -2.56 7.96 15.86
C VAL A 407 -2.59 8.47 17.33
N PRO A 408 -3.39 7.90 18.25
CA PRO A 408 -3.32 8.28 19.66
C PRO A 408 -1.91 8.20 20.25
N GLN A 409 -1.15 7.12 19.97
CA GLN A 409 0.23 7.01 20.42
C GLN A 409 1.13 8.12 19.87
N GLY A 410 0.92 8.54 18.61
CA GLY A 410 1.65 9.67 18.03
C GLY A 410 1.32 11.01 18.69
N ILE A 411 0.06 11.23 19.05
CA ILE A 411 -0.38 12.42 19.77
C ILE A 411 0.25 12.44 21.16
N SER A 412 0.15 11.34 21.92
CA SER A 412 0.75 11.23 23.26
C SER A 412 2.28 11.40 23.21
N ALA A 413 2.94 10.89 22.16
CA ALA A 413 4.38 11.08 21.94
C ALA A 413 4.77 12.55 21.77
N MET A 414 3.98 13.32 21.01
CA MET A 414 4.23 14.76 20.84
C MET A 414 3.98 15.55 22.12
N LEU A 415 2.96 15.18 22.88
CA LEU A 415 2.65 15.82 24.18
C LEU A 415 3.71 15.52 25.25
N ALA A 416 4.39 14.38 25.15
CA ALA A 416 5.43 13.98 26.08
C ALA A 416 6.82 14.57 25.78
N PHE A 417 6.98 15.19 24.60
CA PHE A 417 8.26 15.78 24.19
C PHE A 417 8.51 17.10 24.89
N ASP A 418 9.74 17.30 25.40
CA ASP A 418 10.21 18.53 26.02
C ASP A 418 11.51 18.98 25.33
N GLU A 419 11.47 20.13 24.65
CA GLU A 419 12.62 20.69 23.93
C GLU A 419 13.82 21.06 24.83
N THR A 420 13.60 21.16 26.16
CA THR A 420 14.65 21.46 27.14
C THR A 420 15.40 20.22 27.62
N CYS A 421 14.88 19.02 27.32
CA CYS A 421 15.49 17.73 27.65
C CYS A 421 16.42 17.24 26.52
N SER A 422 17.33 16.35 26.86
CA SER A 422 18.17 15.66 25.86
C SER A 422 17.33 14.72 24.98
N GLU A 423 17.88 14.34 23.83
CA GLU A 423 17.24 13.35 22.94
C GLU A 423 16.97 12.04 23.67
N GLU A 424 17.94 11.56 24.47
CA GLU A 424 17.82 10.28 25.21
C GLU A 424 16.70 10.34 26.26
N GLU A 425 16.62 11.42 27.03
CA GLU A 425 15.54 11.63 28.02
C GLU A 425 14.17 11.73 27.34
N ASN A 426 14.07 12.45 26.23
CA ASN A 426 12.84 12.51 25.44
C ASN A 426 12.40 11.15 24.91
N LEU A 427 13.33 10.36 24.35
CA LEU A 427 13.01 9.02 23.84
C LEU A 427 12.56 8.06 24.94
N GLU A 428 13.14 8.14 26.13
CA GLU A 428 12.71 7.35 27.30
C GLU A 428 11.29 7.73 27.73
N THR A 429 11.03 9.02 27.94
CA THR A 429 9.71 9.54 28.33
C THR A 429 8.64 9.20 27.28
N ILE A 430 8.92 9.43 26.00
CA ILE A 430 8.01 9.10 24.91
C ILE A 430 7.74 7.59 24.86
N SER A 431 8.77 6.74 25.02
CA SER A 431 8.60 5.29 25.02
C SER A 431 7.71 4.80 26.14
N GLU A 432 7.81 5.39 27.33
CA GLU A 432 6.94 5.07 28.48
C GLU A 432 5.50 5.53 28.21
N THR A 433 5.32 6.75 27.71
CA THR A 433 4.01 7.32 27.39
C THR A 433 3.28 6.49 26.32
N ILE A 434 3.96 6.12 25.22
CA ILE A 434 3.38 5.26 24.18
C ILE A 434 2.92 3.92 24.73
N LYS A 435 3.67 3.31 25.65
CA LYS A 435 3.30 2.03 26.28
C LYS A 435 2.08 2.16 27.20
N ALA A 436 1.91 3.31 27.83
CA ALA A 436 0.77 3.59 28.68
C ALA A 436 -0.50 3.91 27.89
N THR A 437 -0.36 4.49 26.67
CA THR A 437 -1.49 4.88 25.83
C THR A 437 -2.15 3.65 25.21
N LYS A 438 -3.33 3.28 25.71
CA LYS A 438 -4.18 2.23 25.14
C LYS A 438 -5.00 2.79 23.99
N THR A 439 -5.13 2.03 22.90
CA THR A 439 -5.87 2.46 21.71
C THR A 439 -6.99 1.50 21.36
N GLY A 440 -8.20 2.04 21.23
CA GLY A 440 -9.37 1.37 20.68
C GLY A 440 -9.73 1.92 19.28
N MET A 441 -10.31 1.08 18.46
CA MET A 441 -10.78 1.45 17.13
C MET A 441 -12.17 0.88 16.90
N VAL A 442 -13.06 1.67 16.32
CA VAL A 442 -14.42 1.25 15.93
C VAL A 442 -14.57 1.41 14.43
N THR A 443 -14.87 0.32 13.75
CA THR A 443 -14.97 0.25 12.29
C THR A 443 -16.06 -0.74 11.87
N PHE A 444 -16.22 -0.98 10.58
CA PHE A 444 -17.19 -1.93 10.02
C PHE A 444 -16.49 -3.16 9.43
N ALA A 445 -17.21 -4.28 9.40
CA ALA A 445 -16.75 -5.48 8.72
C ALA A 445 -16.90 -5.32 7.20
N ALA A 446 -15.79 -5.39 6.46
CA ALA A 446 -15.79 -5.26 4.99
C ALA A 446 -16.45 -6.47 4.30
N ARG A 447 -16.55 -7.62 4.98
CA ARG A 447 -17.14 -8.88 4.50
C ARG A 447 -17.55 -9.79 5.65
N ASP A 448 -18.25 -10.87 5.32
CA ASP A 448 -18.54 -11.93 6.27
C ASP A 448 -17.25 -12.61 6.75
N SER A 449 -17.11 -12.80 8.04
CA SER A 449 -15.96 -13.43 8.69
C SER A 449 -16.38 -14.14 9.98
N GLU A 450 -15.45 -14.82 10.64
CA GLU A 450 -15.67 -15.44 11.95
C GLU A 450 -14.47 -15.16 12.85
N VAL A 451 -14.73 -14.67 14.05
CA VAL A 451 -13.70 -14.40 15.05
C VAL A 451 -14.07 -15.09 16.36
N ASN A 452 -13.18 -15.95 16.86
CA ASN A 452 -13.36 -16.71 18.11
C ASN A 452 -14.67 -17.53 18.16
N GLY A 453 -15.15 -18.06 16.99
CA GLY A 453 -16.40 -18.79 16.88
C GLY A 453 -17.66 -17.91 16.77
N THR A 454 -17.49 -16.58 16.73
CA THR A 454 -18.61 -15.63 16.53
C THR A 454 -18.63 -15.20 15.06
N PRO A 455 -19.74 -15.48 14.34
CA PRO A 455 -19.89 -15.01 12.96
C PRO A 455 -20.07 -13.49 12.93
N ILE A 456 -19.34 -12.83 12.03
CA ILE A 456 -19.43 -11.39 11.76
C ILE A 456 -19.95 -11.22 10.35
N LYS A 457 -21.02 -10.47 10.17
CA LYS A 457 -21.59 -10.17 8.86
C LYS A 457 -21.02 -8.87 8.30
N GLN A 458 -20.93 -8.81 6.98
CA GLN A 458 -20.56 -7.58 6.28
C GLN A 458 -21.44 -6.39 6.74
N GLY A 459 -20.79 -5.27 7.06
CA GLY A 459 -21.42 -4.05 7.53
C GLY A 459 -21.64 -3.98 9.05
N GLN A 460 -21.45 -5.06 9.81
CA GLN A 460 -21.51 -4.99 11.26
C GLN A 460 -20.37 -4.16 11.82
N ILE A 461 -20.63 -3.46 12.92
CA ILE A 461 -19.66 -2.62 13.61
C ILE A 461 -18.78 -3.49 14.52
N MET A 462 -17.49 -3.24 14.50
CA MET A 462 -16.49 -3.93 15.30
C MET A 462 -15.78 -2.97 16.23
N GLY A 463 -15.66 -3.34 17.50
CA GLY A 463 -14.79 -2.70 18.49
C GLY A 463 -13.48 -3.50 18.62
N ILE A 464 -12.35 -2.84 18.37
CA ILE A 464 -11.02 -3.45 18.36
C ILE A 464 -10.18 -2.80 19.44
N THR A 465 -9.58 -3.60 20.32
CA THR A 465 -8.59 -3.14 21.32
C THR A 465 -7.29 -3.89 21.14
N GLU A 466 -6.16 -3.19 21.12
CA GLU A 466 -4.82 -3.81 20.98
C GLU A 466 -4.71 -4.81 19.81
N GLY A 467 -5.47 -4.57 18.71
CA GLY A 467 -5.48 -5.42 17.53
C GLY A 467 -6.39 -6.65 17.60
N SER A 468 -7.18 -6.81 18.66
CA SER A 468 -8.16 -7.89 18.83
C SER A 468 -9.59 -7.36 18.72
N ILE A 469 -10.46 -8.04 17.97
CA ILE A 469 -11.89 -7.74 17.95
C ILE A 469 -12.51 -8.24 19.25
N GLU A 470 -13.02 -7.31 20.06
CA GLU A 470 -13.62 -7.58 21.36
C GLU A 470 -15.16 -7.50 21.30
N TYR A 471 -15.69 -6.62 20.45
CA TYR A 471 -17.12 -6.37 20.36
C TYR A 471 -17.57 -6.37 18.89
N VAL A 472 -18.80 -6.87 18.67
CA VAL A 472 -19.46 -6.86 17.35
C VAL A 472 -20.94 -6.52 17.56
N GLY A 473 -21.48 -5.61 16.77
CA GLY A 473 -22.87 -5.19 16.86
C GLY A 473 -23.31 -4.32 15.70
N ASP A 474 -24.45 -3.67 15.85
CA ASP A 474 -25.03 -2.83 14.79
C ASP A 474 -25.06 -1.33 15.21
N ASP A 475 -24.71 -1.01 16.45
CA ASP A 475 -24.72 0.33 17.02
C ASP A 475 -23.29 0.81 17.30
N LYS A 476 -22.82 1.80 16.55
CA LYS A 476 -21.44 2.29 16.63
C LYS A 476 -21.14 3.05 17.93
N GLU A 477 -22.13 3.75 18.50
CA GLU A 477 -21.98 4.47 19.76
C GLU A 477 -21.87 3.49 20.94
N GLN A 478 -22.70 2.46 20.97
CA GLN A 478 -22.64 1.40 21.98
C GLN A 478 -21.31 0.65 21.90
N ILE A 479 -20.86 0.27 20.70
CA ILE A 479 -19.56 -0.41 20.50
C ILE A 479 -18.39 0.50 20.91
N ALA A 480 -18.45 1.82 20.63
CA ALA A 480 -17.43 2.77 21.05
C ALA A 480 -17.36 2.87 22.58
N PHE A 481 -18.52 2.96 23.24
CA PHE A 481 -18.61 2.98 24.69
C PHE A 481 -18.04 1.70 25.33
N GLU A 482 -18.40 0.52 24.80
CA GLU A 482 -17.90 -0.77 25.30
C GLU A 482 -16.39 -0.90 25.07
N THR A 483 -15.89 -0.47 23.91
CA THR A 483 -14.47 -0.48 23.57
C THR A 483 -13.67 0.43 24.51
N ALA A 484 -14.12 1.67 24.74
CA ALA A 484 -13.51 2.58 25.70
C ALA A 484 -13.54 2.02 27.11
N SER A 485 -14.70 1.47 27.53
CA SER A 485 -14.89 0.90 28.87
C SER A 485 -14.01 -0.33 29.12
N LYS A 486 -13.69 -1.12 28.10
CA LYS A 486 -12.78 -2.27 28.20
C LYS A 486 -11.37 -1.86 28.55
N MET A 487 -10.93 -0.72 28.02
CA MET A 487 -9.57 -0.20 28.19
C MET A 487 -9.41 0.64 29.44
N PHE A 488 -10.49 1.29 29.92
CA PHE A 488 -10.47 2.19 31.04
C PHE A 488 -10.37 1.44 32.38
N GLU A 489 -9.35 1.75 33.15
CA GLU A 489 -9.11 1.18 34.48
C GLU A 489 -9.17 2.29 35.55
N PRO A 490 -10.27 2.37 36.35
CA PRO A 490 -10.39 3.39 37.39
C PRO A 490 -9.21 3.40 38.37
N GLY A 491 -8.63 4.58 38.56
CA GLY A 491 -7.45 4.76 39.43
C GLY A 491 -6.10 4.50 38.75
N VAL A 492 -6.10 4.05 37.49
CA VAL A 492 -4.92 3.93 36.62
C VAL A 492 -5.08 4.86 35.44
N SER A 493 -6.20 4.75 34.72
CA SER A 493 -6.55 5.63 33.58
C SER A 493 -7.36 6.82 34.11
N ASN A 494 -7.10 8.00 33.54
CA ASN A 494 -7.76 9.25 33.92
C ASN A 494 -8.48 9.92 32.75
N ILE A 495 -7.99 9.74 31.49
CA ILE A 495 -8.46 10.46 30.31
C ILE A 495 -8.92 9.48 29.25
N VAL A 496 -10.06 9.79 28.62
CA VAL A 496 -10.55 9.10 27.41
C VAL A 496 -10.77 10.14 26.31
N THR A 497 -10.04 10.04 25.22
CA THR A 497 -10.23 10.91 24.06
C THR A 497 -10.89 10.14 22.93
N LEU A 498 -11.98 10.68 22.40
CA LEU A 498 -12.75 10.14 21.28
C LEU A 498 -12.45 10.95 20.02
N TYR A 499 -11.72 10.38 19.06
CA TYR A 499 -11.50 10.97 17.74
C TYR A 499 -12.54 10.40 16.78
N TYR A 500 -13.55 11.21 16.39
CA TYR A 500 -14.57 10.74 15.46
C TYR A 500 -14.18 11.01 14.00
N GLY A 501 -14.50 10.05 13.14
CA GLY A 501 -14.13 10.03 11.74
C GLY A 501 -15.30 10.21 10.78
N GLU A 502 -15.06 9.92 9.51
CA GLU A 502 -16.08 9.96 8.47
C GLU A 502 -17.27 9.05 8.81
N GLY A 503 -18.48 9.53 8.57
CA GLY A 503 -19.72 8.79 8.89
C GLY A 503 -20.13 8.87 10.36
N THR A 504 -19.50 9.76 11.16
CA THR A 504 -19.84 10.05 12.54
C THR A 504 -19.94 11.55 12.77
N THR A 505 -20.93 11.99 13.54
CA THR A 505 -21.15 13.38 13.89
C THR A 505 -20.66 13.70 15.30
N GLU A 506 -20.45 14.98 15.60
CA GLU A 506 -20.09 15.44 16.93
C GLU A 506 -21.15 15.06 17.99
N ASP A 507 -22.45 15.16 17.63
CA ASP A 507 -23.56 14.78 18.52
C ASP A 507 -23.52 13.29 18.89
N GLU A 508 -23.16 12.41 17.94
CA GLU A 508 -22.99 10.97 18.18
C GLU A 508 -21.78 10.69 19.08
N ALA A 509 -20.67 11.38 18.88
CA ALA A 509 -19.49 11.25 19.72
C ALA A 509 -19.75 11.79 21.14
N THR A 510 -20.50 12.87 21.28
CA THR A 510 -20.92 13.43 22.58
C THR A 510 -21.79 12.46 23.36
N LYS A 511 -22.67 11.68 22.71
CA LYS A 511 -23.44 10.62 23.41
C LYS A 511 -22.52 9.57 24.04
N VAL A 512 -21.47 9.14 23.33
CA VAL A 512 -20.49 8.20 23.87
C VAL A 512 -19.78 8.80 25.09
N GLU A 513 -19.41 10.09 25.01
CA GLU A 513 -18.83 10.85 26.11
C GLU A 513 -19.78 10.88 27.33
N GLU A 514 -21.06 11.15 27.13
CA GLU A 514 -22.08 11.16 28.17
C GLU A 514 -22.22 9.80 28.87
N LEU A 515 -22.24 8.70 28.08
CA LEU A 515 -22.27 7.33 28.63
C LEU A 515 -21.04 7.02 29.48
N LEU A 516 -19.86 7.48 29.08
CA LEU A 516 -18.63 7.32 29.88
C LEU A 516 -18.70 8.11 31.18
N LYS A 517 -19.15 9.37 31.13
CA LYS A 517 -19.35 10.22 32.31
C LYS A 517 -20.42 9.66 33.25
N GLU A 518 -21.51 9.11 32.72
CA GLU A 518 -22.54 8.45 33.53
C GLU A 518 -21.99 7.25 34.29
N LYS A 519 -21.18 6.42 33.60
CA LYS A 519 -20.62 5.20 34.20
C LYS A 519 -19.51 5.45 35.20
N TYR A 520 -18.61 6.38 34.92
CA TYR A 520 -17.37 6.56 35.68
C TYR A 520 -17.34 7.84 36.53
N GLY A 521 -18.30 8.76 36.32
CA GLY A 521 -18.42 10.00 37.08
C GLY A 521 -17.17 10.86 36.97
N THR A 522 -16.65 11.30 38.11
CA THR A 522 -15.45 12.14 38.22
C THR A 522 -14.14 11.38 38.08
N ALA A 523 -14.19 10.05 37.88
CA ALA A 523 -12.99 9.23 37.69
C ALA A 523 -12.46 9.30 36.25
N VAL A 524 -13.24 9.86 35.32
CA VAL A 524 -12.85 10.00 33.91
C VAL A 524 -12.95 11.44 33.44
N GLU A 525 -11.89 11.95 32.83
CA GLU A 525 -11.93 13.14 31.98
C GLU A 525 -12.11 12.69 30.52
N THR A 526 -12.95 13.40 29.79
CA THR A 526 -13.26 13.01 28.40
C THR A 526 -13.04 14.17 27.45
N ALA A 527 -12.58 13.88 26.25
CA ALA A 527 -12.47 14.83 25.15
C ALA A 527 -13.03 14.23 23.85
N VAL A 528 -13.72 15.08 23.09
CA VAL A 528 -14.25 14.74 21.75
C VAL A 528 -13.54 15.59 20.72
N VAL A 529 -12.95 14.96 19.71
CA VAL A 529 -12.13 15.61 18.70
C VAL A 529 -12.59 15.18 17.32
N ASN A 530 -12.81 16.13 16.42
CA ASN A 530 -13.03 15.81 15.02
C ASN A 530 -11.72 15.38 14.38
N GLY A 531 -11.58 14.10 14.09
CA GLY A 531 -10.42 13.57 13.39
C GLY A 531 -10.58 13.56 11.86
N GLY A 532 -11.82 13.39 11.38
CA GLY A 532 -12.11 13.26 9.96
C GLY A 532 -11.43 12.08 9.28
N GLN A 533 -10.97 11.09 10.07
CA GLN A 533 -10.28 9.91 9.54
C GLN A 533 -11.25 8.99 8.78
N PRO A 534 -10.82 8.42 7.63
CA PRO A 534 -11.61 7.43 6.91
C PRO A 534 -11.62 6.08 7.64
N ILE A 535 -12.55 5.19 7.31
CA ILE A 535 -12.67 3.80 7.78
C ILE A 535 -13.08 3.67 9.24
N TYR A 536 -12.49 4.44 10.13
CA TYR A 536 -12.77 4.36 11.56
C TYR A 536 -13.81 5.39 11.97
N TYR A 537 -14.97 4.92 12.45
CA TYR A 537 -15.97 5.77 13.06
C TYR A 537 -15.43 6.46 14.29
N TYR A 538 -14.66 5.70 15.10
CA TYR A 538 -13.94 6.23 16.25
C TYR A 538 -12.54 5.64 16.35
N MET A 539 -11.57 6.46 16.67
CA MET A 539 -10.33 6.08 17.35
C MET A 539 -10.44 6.57 18.79
N ILE A 540 -9.98 5.76 19.73
CA ILE A 540 -10.17 6.01 21.16
C ILE A 540 -8.81 5.92 21.84
N SER A 541 -8.38 6.97 22.54
CA SER A 541 -7.24 6.95 23.44
C SER A 541 -7.73 6.77 24.87
N VAL A 542 -7.04 5.94 25.65
CA VAL A 542 -7.23 5.80 27.09
C VAL A 542 -5.87 5.91 27.77
N GLU A 543 -5.72 6.90 28.64
CA GLU A 543 -4.48 7.28 29.31
C GLU A 543 -4.67 7.38 30.83
#